data_2e3b23448329f1935d3d19cc021122da
#
_entry.id   2e3b23448329f1935d3d19cc021122da
#
_cell.length_a   1.000
_cell.length_b   1.000
_cell.length_c   1.000
_cell.angle_alpha   90.00
_cell.angle_beta   90.00
_cell.angle_gamma   90.00
#
_symmetry.space_group_name_H-M   'P 1'
#
loop_
_entity.id
_entity.type
_entity.pdbx_description
1 polymer ?
#
loop_
_entity_poly.entity_id
_entity_poly.type
_entity_poly.pdbx_seq_one_letter_code
_entity_poly.pdbx_strand_id
1 'polypeptide(L)'
;MEMIKTVDLHKSFGKLKVLTGVNETIHKGEVVSIIGPSGGGKSTFLRCLNLLEKPTGGSIEFNGVNLTGSKVDLDLHRQKMGMVFQQFNLFPHLTVLENLTLAPVLLKKLNKADAEAKALELLDRVGLADRAASYPNQLSGGQKQRIAIVRSLMMEPEVMLFDEPTSALDPEMVGEVLAVMKELAQDGMTMVVVTHEMGFAREAG
;
A
#
# COMPACT_ATOMS: atom_id res chain seq x y z
N MET A 1 15.28 -2.18 -13.37
CA MET A 1 15.81 -2.95 -12.22
C MET A 1 14.63 -3.70 -11.61
N GLU A 2 14.73 -5.05 -11.49
CA GLU A 2 13.69 -5.88 -10.86
C GLU A 2 13.55 -5.48 -9.39
N MET A 3 12.33 -5.19 -8.96
CA MET A 3 12.03 -4.83 -7.57
C MET A 3 11.32 -5.97 -6.85
N ILE A 4 10.23 -6.50 -7.45
CA ILE A 4 9.53 -7.67 -6.92
C ILE A 4 9.50 -8.73 -8.01
N LYS A 5 9.74 -10.00 -7.62
CA LYS A 5 9.63 -11.14 -8.52
C LYS A 5 8.93 -12.29 -7.81
N THR A 6 7.92 -12.84 -8.44
CA THR A 6 7.27 -14.08 -7.98
C THR A 6 7.59 -15.21 -8.95
N VAL A 7 7.91 -16.39 -8.40
CA VAL A 7 8.19 -17.58 -9.17
C VAL A 7 7.33 -18.73 -8.68
N ASP A 8 6.49 -19.24 -9.57
CA ASP A 8 5.58 -20.36 -9.32
C ASP A 8 4.77 -20.20 -8.04
N LEU A 9 4.20 -18.98 -7.83
CA LEU A 9 3.55 -18.62 -6.57
C LEU A 9 2.22 -19.34 -6.42
N HIS A 10 2.07 -20.08 -5.33
CA HIS A 10 0.86 -20.79 -4.97
C HIS A 10 0.30 -20.34 -3.62
N LYS A 11 -1.03 -20.22 -3.53
CA LYS A 11 -1.72 -20.03 -2.27
C LYS A 11 -3.00 -20.85 -2.23
N SER A 12 -3.16 -21.63 -1.17
CA SER A 12 -4.37 -22.38 -0.89
C SER A 12 -4.86 -22.10 0.53
N PHE A 13 -6.17 -22.07 0.71
CA PHE A 13 -6.87 -22.04 1.99
C PHE A 13 -7.59 -23.36 2.18
N GLY A 14 -6.99 -24.26 2.95
CA GLY A 14 -7.46 -25.64 3.03
C GLY A 14 -7.46 -26.31 1.65
N LYS A 15 -8.64 -26.72 1.16
CA LYS A 15 -8.80 -27.35 -0.16
C LYS A 15 -8.97 -26.34 -1.32
N LEU A 16 -9.24 -25.07 -1.01
CA LEU A 16 -9.45 -24.03 -2.01
C LEU A 16 -8.11 -23.52 -2.53
N LYS A 17 -7.80 -23.79 -3.79
CA LYS A 17 -6.63 -23.24 -4.48
C LYS A 17 -6.99 -21.85 -5.01
N VAL A 18 -6.28 -20.81 -4.58
CA VAL A 18 -6.53 -19.41 -4.95
C VAL A 18 -5.48 -18.89 -5.92
N LEU A 19 -4.19 -19.18 -5.68
CA LEU A 19 -3.10 -18.91 -6.62
C LEU A 19 -2.51 -20.23 -7.06
N THR A 20 -2.29 -20.37 -8.36
CA THR A 20 -1.89 -21.65 -8.99
C THR A 20 -0.71 -21.46 -9.95
N GLY A 21 0.44 -21.00 -9.44
CA GLY A 21 1.66 -20.86 -10.21
C GLY A 21 1.79 -19.47 -10.87
N VAL A 22 1.61 -18.39 -10.08
CA VAL A 22 1.74 -17.02 -10.59
C VAL A 22 3.21 -16.64 -10.70
N ASN A 23 3.62 -16.22 -11.92
CA ASN A 23 4.93 -15.68 -12.21
C ASN A 23 4.76 -14.23 -12.64
N GLU A 24 5.40 -13.30 -11.95
CA GLU A 24 5.34 -11.88 -12.24
C GLU A 24 6.66 -11.21 -11.88
N THR A 25 7.04 -10.17 -12.63
CA THR A 25 8.22 -9.36 -12.35
C THR A 25 7.83 -7.88 -12.43
N ILE A 26 8.01 -7.17 -11.33
CA ILE A 26 7.69 -5.75 -11.20
C ILE A 26 8.99 -4.96 -11.12
N HIS A 27 9.12 -3.98 -11.99
CA HIS A 27 10.32 -3.15 -12.08
C HIS A 27 10.17 -1.85 -11.28
N LYS A 28 11.29 -1.28 -10.89
CA LYS A 28 11.33 0.01 -10.19
C LYS A 28 10.67 1.10 -11.06
N GLY A 29 9.76 1.87 -10.47
CA GLY A 29 9.01 2.93 -11.14
C GLY A 29 7.82 2.44 -11.97
N GLU A 30 7.56 1.14 -12.00
CA GLU A 30 6.44 0.56 -12.73
C GLU A 30 5.14 0.61 -11.90
N VAL A 31 4.03 0.87 -12.56
CA VAL A 31 2.68 0.78 -11.98
C VAL A 31 1.98 -0.45 -12.57
N VAL A 32 1.80 -1.48 -11.76
CA VAL A 32 1.11 -2.71 -12.16
C VAL A 32 -0.32 -2.70 -11.64
N SER A 33 -1.29 -2.75 -12.54
CA SER A 33 -2.72 -2.83 -12.20
C SER A 33 -3.24 -4.27 -12.30
N ILE A 34 -3.78 -4.78 -11.19
CA ILE A 34 -4.37 -6.10 -11.10
C ILE A 34 -5.90 -5.97 -11.20
N ILE A 35 -6.46 -6.46 -12.28
CA ILE A 35 -7.90 -6.42 -12.57
C ILE A 35 -8.48 -7.83 -12.73
N GLY A 36 -9.77 -7.95 -12.50
CA GLY A 36 -10.48 -9.23 -12.62
C GLY A 36 -11.70 -9.31 -11.71
N PRO A 37 -12.47 -10.41 -11.78
CA PRO A 37 -13.69 -10.59 -10.99
C PRO A 37 -13.38 -10.67 -9.49
N SER A 38 -14.38 -10.34 -8.66
CA SER A 38 -14.30 -10.53 -7.22
C SER A 38 -14.08 -12.01 -6.89
N GLY A 39 -13.27 -12.27 -5.87
CA GLY A 39 -12.90 -13.65 -5.50
C GLY A 39 -11.82 -14.30 -6.36
N GLY A 40 -11.29 -13.59 -7.38
CA GLY A 40 -10.23 -14.10 -8.28
C GLY A 40 -8.82 -14.15 -7.68
N GLY A 41 -8.65 -13.96 -6.38
CA GLY A 41 -7.34 -14.06 -5.72
C GLY A 41 -6.46 -12.79 -5.80
N LYS A 42 -6.97 -11.68 -6.36
CA LYS A 42 -6.21 -10.42 -6.53
C LYS A 42 -5.61 -9.90 -5.20
N SER A 43 -6.45 -9.69 -4.19
CA SER A 43 -6.02 -9.25 -2.85
C SER A 43 -5.12 -10.28 -2.18
N THR A 44 -5.35 -11.58 -2.42
CA THR A 44 -4.50 -12.65 -1.92
C THR A 44 -3.10 -12.55 -2.52
N PHE A 45 -3.00 -12.36 -3.84
CA PHE A 45 -1.71 -12.16 -4.51
C PHE A 45 -0.99 -10.93 -3.95
N LEU A 46 -1.69 -9.78 -3.87
CA LEU A 46 -1.11 -8.55 -3.34
C LEU A 46 -0.57 -8.73 -1.91
N ARG A 47 -1.35 -9.41 -1.04
CA ARG A 47 -0.94 -9.68 0.36
C ARG A 47 0.16 -10.73 0.47
N CYS A 48 0.35 -11.57 -0.53
CA CYS A 48 1.50 -12.45 -0.58
C CYS A 48 2.79 -11.67 -0.84
N LEU A 49 2.77 -10.58 -1.64
CA LEU A 49 3.97 -9.83 -1.97
C LEU A 49 4.73 -9.30 -0.74
N ASN A 50 4.00 -8.91 0.32
CA ASN A 50 4.58 -8.48 1.60
C ASN A 50 4.49 -9.53 2.71
N LEU A 51 4.12 -10.79 2.36
CA LEU A 51 3.93 -11.91 3.27
C LEU A 51 2.94 -11.67 4.43
N LEU A 52 1.98 -10.76 4.26
CA LEU A 52 0.78 -10.74 5.12
C LEU A 52 -0.01 -12.03 4.97
N GLU A 53 -0.06 -12.56 3.73
CA GLU A 53 -0.49 -13.91 3.43
C GLU A 53 0.71 -14.77 3.05
N LYS A 54 0.98 -15.82 3.82
CA LYS A 54 2.08 -16.74 3.48
C LYS A 54 1.68 -17.60 2.30
N PRO A 55 2.48 -17.64 1.21
CA PRO A 55 2.25 -18.55 0.11
C PRO A 55 2.36 -20.01 0.57
N THR A 56 1.68 -20.91 -0.13
CA THR A 56 1.77 -22.36 0.11
C THR A 56 2.82 -23.04 -0.77
N GLY A 57 3.35 -22.33 -1.77
CA GLY A 57 4.42 -22.78 -2.65
C GLY A 57 4.96 -21.63 -3.50
N GLY A 58 6.10 -21.87 -4.13
CA GLY A 58 6.82 -20.85 -4.90
C GLY A 58 7.65 -19.90 -4.06
N SER A 59 8.16 -18.85 -4.68
CA SER A 59 9.00 -17.86 -4.01
C SER A 59 8.63 -16.43 -4.37
N ILE A 60 8.97 -15.52 -3.47
CA ILE A 60 8.83 -14.07 -3.64
C ILE A 60 10.17 -13.43 -3.32
N GLU A 61 10.67 -12.66 -4.28
CA GLU A 61 11.89 -11.88 -4.11
C GLU A 61 11.56 -10.40 -4.08
N PHE A 62 12.21 -9.66 -3.20
CA PHE A 62 12.16 -8.20 -3.13
C PHE A 62 13.58 -7.64 -3.09
N ASN A 63 13.93 -6.81 -4.07
CA ASN A 63 15.28 -6.28 -4.25
C ASN A 63 16.36 -7.38 -4.22
N GLY A 64 16.10 -8.52 -4.86
CA GLY A 64 17.02 -9.67 -4.94
C GLY A 64 17.07 -10.52 -3.66
N VAL A 65 16.27 -10.23 -2.64
CA VAL A 65 16.17 -11.03 -1.42
C VAL A 65 14.93 -11.89 -1.46
N ASN A 66 15.11 -13.22 -1.34
CA ASN A 66 13.98 -14.16 -1.28
C ASN A 66 13.28 -14.06 0.09
N LEU A 67 12.09 -13.43 0.11
CA LEU A 67 11.31 -13.22 1.34
C LEU A 67 10.70 -14.52 1.91
N THR A 68 10.55 -15.56 1.10
CA THR A 68 10.02 -16.87 1.53
C THR A 68 11.08 -17.75 2.20
N GLY A 69 12.33 -17.29 2.25
CA GLY A 69 13.43 -17.97 2.90
C GLY A 69 13.34 -17.97 4.43
N SER A 70 13.96 -18.96 5.08
CA SER A 70 13.84 -19.21 6.54
C SER A 70 14.64 -18.24 7.43
N LYS A 71 15.49 -17.39 6.89
CA LYS A 71 16.40 -16.50 7.65
C LYS A 71 16.24 -15.02 7.30
N VAL A 72 15.07 -14.61 6.84
CA VAL A 72 14.82 -13.23 6.40
C VAL A 72 14.12 -12.45 7.51
N ASP A 73 14.64 -11.27 7.82
CA ASP A 73 13.93 -10.30 8.68
C ASP A 73 12.82 -9.61 7.85
N LEU A 74 11.62 -10.17 7.93
CA LEU A 74 10.47 -9.69 7.18
C LEU A 74 10.07 -8.27 7.57
N ASP A 75 10.29 -7.86 8.82
CA ASP A 75 9.86 -6.55 9.29
C ASP A 75 10.73 -5.44 8.69
N LEU A 76 12.01 -5.69 8.46
CA LEU A 76 12.87 -4.76 7.70
C LEU A 76 12.40 -4.59 6.25
N HIS A 77 11.98 -5.68 5.59
CA HIS A 77 11.48 -5.60 4.22
C HIS A 77 10.09 -4.95 4.15
N ARG A 78 9.18 -5.26 5.10
CA ARG A 78 7.86 -4.62 5.19
C ARG A 78 7.92 -3.12 5.42
N GLN A 79 8.92 -2.61 6.12
CA GLN A 79 9.13 -1.17 6.29
C GLN A 79 9.38 -0.44 4.97
N LYS A 80 9.81 -1.16 3.92
CA LYS A 80 10.05 -0.64 2.57
C LYS A 80 8.87 -0.85 1.62
N MET A 81 7.80 -1.49 2.09
CA MET A 81 6.59 -1.78 1.34
C MET A 81 5.40 -1.10 2.01
N GLY A 82 4.92 -0.01 1.45
CA GLY A 82 3.69 0.62 1.89
C GLY A 82 2.49 -0.24 1.52
N MET A 83 1.50 -0.35 2.42
CA MET A 83 0.25 -1.06 2.15
C MET A 83 -0.93 -0.19 2.50
N VAL A 84 -1.83 0.00 1.51
CA VAL A 84 -3.09 0.71 1.65
C VAL A 84 -4.22 -0.28 1.40
N PHE A 85 -5.12 -0.40 2.36
CA PHE A 85 -6.23 -1.35 2.35
C PHE A 85 -7.53 -0.69 1.89
N GLN A 86 -8.50 -1.50 1.52
CA GLN A 86 -9.88 -1.08 1.27
C GLN A 86 -10.49 -0.37 2.49
N GLN A 87 -10.25 -0.89 3.70
CA GLN A 87 -10.56 -0.21 4.94
C GLN A 87 -9.38 0.67 5.35
N PHE A 88 -9.64 1.89 5.79
CA PHE A 88 -8.62 2.91 6.06
C PHE A 88 -7.64 2.51 7.17
N ASN A 89 -8.08 1.68 8.12
CA ASN A 89 -7.31 1.14 9.25
C ASN A 89 -6.57 2.21 10.07
N LEU A 90 -7.14 3.41 10.18
CA LEU A 90 -6.63 4.45 11.05
C LEU A 90 -6.95 4.12 12.51
N PHE A 91 -6.04 4.45 13.41
CA PHE A 91 -6.26 4.30 14.85
C PHE A 91 -7.28 5.34 15.32
N PRO A 92 -8.50 4.93 15.74
CA PRO A 92 -9.59 5.87 16.00
C PRO A 92 -9.38 6.77 17.22
N HIS A 93 -8.50 6.37 18.14
CA HIS A 93 -8.16 7.07 19.37
C HIS A 93 -6.96 8.02 19.23
N LEU A 94 -6.34 8.06 18.06
CA LEU A 94 -5.24 8.95 17.72
C LEU A 94 -5.70 10.01 16.72
N THR A 95 -5.15 11.22 16.82
CA THR A 95 -5.33 12.25 15.82
C THR A 95 -4.69 11.82 14.47
N VAL A 96 -4.96 12.57 13.42
CA VAL A 96 -4.32 12.36 12.11
C VAL A 96 -2.80 12.44 12.27
N LEU A 97 -2.29 13.51 12.89
CA LEU A 97 -0.85 13.69 13.07
C LEU A 97 -0.21 12.52 13.85
N GLU A 98 -0.86 12.07 14.92
CA GLU A 98 -0.39 10.92 15.70
C GLU A 98 -0.43 9.61 14.90
N ASN A 99 -1.46 9.39 14.07
CA ASN A 99 -1.52 8.24 13.16
C ASN A 99 -0.34 8.21 12.18
N LEU A 100 0.10 9.38 11.71
CA LEU A 100 1.19 9.50 10.75
C LEU A 100 2.56 9.34 11.39
N THR A 101 2.76 9.91 12.57
CA THR A 101 4.05 9.97 13.24
C THR A 101 4.39 8.72 14.07
N LEU A 102 3.40 7.92 14.42
CA LEU A 102 3.56 6.76 15.32
C LEU A 102 4.64 5.79 14.83
N ALA A 103 4.53 5.30 13.61
CA ALA A 103 5.44 4.28 13.10
C ALA A 103 6.89 4.79 12.92
N PRO A 104 7.16 5.93 12.24
CA PRO A 104 8.52 6.40 12.06
C PRO A 104 9.22 6.76 13.38
N VAL A 105 8.48 7.26 14.38
CA VAL A 105 9.04 7.55 15.70
C VAL A 105 9.28 6.27 16.50
N LEU A 106 8.31 5.35 16.54
CA LEU A 106 8.43 4.07 17.26
C LEU A 106 9.61 3.23 16.73
N LEU A 107 9.79 3.21 15.42
CA LEU A 107 10.88 2.49 14.75
C LEU A 107 12.20 3.28 14.71
N LYS A 108 12.25 4.43 15.37
CA LYS A 108 13.43 5.29 15.49
C LYS A 108 14.03 5.73 14.13
N LYS A 109 13.18 5.81 13.10
CA LYS A 109 13.56 6.35 11.80
C LYS A 109 13.66 7.87 11.81
N LEU A 110 12.74 8.51 12.52
CA LEU A 110 12.68 9.96 12.70
C LEU A 110 12.52 10.29 14.19
N ASN A 111 13.06 11.41 14.64
CA ASN A 111 12.66 11.99 15.91
C ASN A 111 11.25 12.61 15.79
N LYS A 112 10.63 12.97 16.89
CA LYS A 112 9.26 13.47 16.92
C LYS A 112 9.08 14.74 16.08
N ALA A 113 10.00 15.71 16.21
CA ALA A 113 9.90 17.00 15.51
C ALA A 113 10.01 16.82 13.99
N ASP A 114 10.96 16.00 13.51
CA ASP A 114 11.13 15.71 12.09
C ASP A 114 9.94 14.92 11.53
N ALA A 115 9.39 13.98 12.32
CA ALA A 115 8.20 13.23 11.93
C ALA A 115 6.97 14.13 11.80
N GLU A 116 6.76 15.07 12.72
CA GLU A 116 5.66 16.04 12.67
C GLU A 116 5.81 16.99 11.45
N ALA A 117 7.00 17.50 11.21
CA ALA A 117 7.26 18.37 10.05
C ALA A 117 6.98 17.64 8.73
N LYS A 118 7.49 16.42 8.57
CA LYS A 118 7.23 15.58 7.40
C LYS A 118 5.76 15.23 7.23
N ALA A 119 5.07 14.92 8.33
CA ALA A 119 3.65 14.61 8.29
C ALA A 119 2.82 15.81 7.82
N LEU A 120 3.13 17.03 8.27
CA LEU A 120 2.46 18.24 7.82
C LEU A 120 2.73 18.55 6.34
N GLU A 121 3.95 18.37 5.86
CA GLU A 121 4.30 18.50 4.46
C GLU A 121 3.49 17.53 3.57
N LEU A 122 3.43 16.25 3.95
CA LEU A 122 2.66 15.24 3.21
C LEU A 122 1.15 15.47 3.30
N LEU A 123 0.63 15.98 4.43
CA LEU A 123 -0.78 16.36 4.56
C LEU A 123 -1.12 17.55 3.67
N ASP A 124 -0.24 18.53 3.57
CA ASP A 124 -0.42 19.69 2.68
C ASP A 124 -0.49 19.24 1.22
N ARG A 125 0.40 18.33 0.81
CA ARG A 125 0.42 17.73 -0.52
C ARG A 125 -0.90 17.08 -0.92
N VAL A 126 -1.63 16.48 0.03
CA VAL A 126 -2.96 15.88 -0.22
C VAL A 126 -4.14 16.79 0.16
N GLY A 127 -3.87 18.08 0.46
CA GLY A 127 -4.88 19.08 0.77
C GLY A 127 -5.57 18.87 2.13
N LEU A 128 -4.88 18.32 3.13
CA LEU A 128 -5.42 17.96 4.44
C LEU A 128 -4.60 18.50 5.63
N ALA A 129 -3.78 19.53 5.42
CA ALA A 129 -2.96 20.12 6.48
C ALA A 129 -3.81 20.64 7.66
N ASP A 130 -4.99 21.17 7.38
CA ASP A 130 -5.97 21.67 8.38
C ASP A 130 -6.59 20.54 9.23
N ARG A 131 -6.41 19.28 8.85
CA ARG A 131 -6.95 18.09 9.51
C ARG A 131 -5.97 17.41 10.46
N ALA A 132 -4.75 17.92 10.62
CA ALA A 132 -3.71 17.30 11.44
C ALA A 132 -4.16 16.97 12.88
N ALA A 133 -4.94 17.86 13.50
CA ALA A 133 -5.47 17.68 14.85
C ALA A 133 -6.82 16.94 14.92
N SER A 134 -7.43 16.60 13.77
CA SER A 134 -8.72 15.90 13.71
C SER A 134 -8.55 14.41 14.07
N TYR A 135 -9.63 13.81 14.58
CA TYR A 135 -9.73 12.36 14.78
C TYR A 135 -10.38 11.69 13.56
N PRO A 136 -10.13 10.39 13.31
CA PRO A 136 -10.69 9.69 12.15
C PRO A 136 -12.22 9.74 12.02
N ASN A 137 -12.96 9.79 13.13
CA ASN A 137 -14.42 9.88 13.11
C ASN A 137 -14.96 11.25 12.62
N GLN A 138 -14.11 12.26 12.52
CA GLN A 138 -14.44 13.60 12.03
C GLN A 138 -14.17 13.79 10.53
N LEU A 139 -13.76 12.72 9.84
CA LEU A 139 -13.26 12.76 8.47
C LEU A 139 -14.19 11.99 7.52
N SER A 140 -14.28 12.45 6.26
CA SER A 140 -14.94 11.71 5.18
C SER A 140 -14.15 10.45 4.81
N GLY A 141 -14.76 9.53 4.07
CA GLY A 141 -14.09 8.33 3.56
C GLY A 141 -12.87 8.66 2.70
N GLY A 142 -13.01 9.60 1.77
CA GLY A 142 -11.91 10.04 0.90
C GLY A 142 -10.75 10.70 1.69
N GLN A 143 -11.07 11.50 2.71
CA GLN A 143 -10.05 12.06 3.61
C GLN A 143 -9.31 10.97 4.38
N LYS A 144 -10.03 10.00 4.96
CA LYS A 144 -9.41 8.85 5.65
C LYS A 144 -8.48 8.06 4.74
N GLN A 145 -8.89 7.84 3.49
CA GLN A 145 -8.07 7.08 2.53
C GLN A 145 -6.82 7.85 2.12
N ARG A 146 -6.91 9.15 1.85
CA ARG A 146 -5.73 9.97 1.59
C ARG A 146 -4.76 9.98 2.78
N ILE A 147 -5.28 10.03 4.00
CA ILE A 147 -4.45 9.93 5.22
C ILE A 147 -3.80 8.53 5.34
N ALA A 148 -4.51 7.46 4.98
CA ALA A 148 -3.94 6.10 4.97
C ALA A 148 -2.78 5.98 3.95
N ILE A 149 -2.90 6.64 2.78
CA ILE A 149 -1.82 6.75 1.80
C ILE A 149 -0.63 7.52 2.40
N VAL A 150 -0.87 8.71 2.97
CA VAL A 150 0.16 9.53 3.61
C VAL A 150 0.86 8.77 4.73
N ARG A 151 0.11 8.02 5.56
CA ARG A 151 0.70 7.18 6.62
C ARG A 151 1.69 6.16 6.07
N SER A 152 1.38 5.55 4.94
CA SER A 152 2.31 4.63 4.29
C SER A 152 3.55 5.35 3.75
N LEU A 153 3.39 6.55 3.19
CA LEU A 153 4.49 7.39 2.67
C LEU A 153 5.43 7.90 3.77
N MET A 154 4.96 8.04 5.01
CA MET A 154 5.79 8.43 6.15
C MET A 154 7.00 7.51 6.37
N MET A 155 6.88 6.25 5.95
CA MET A 155 7.94 5.24 6.06
C MET A 155 8.93 5.26 4.90
N GLU A 156 8.74 6.12 3.89
CA GLU A 156 9.54 6.19 2.66
C GLU A 156 9.65 4.84 1.95
N PRO A 157 8.52 4.23 1.59
CA PRO A 157 8.52 2.92 0.98
C PRO A 157 9.13 2.97 -0.43
N GLU A 158 9.75 1.87 -0.84
CA GLU A 158 10.26 1.68 -2.20
C GLU A 158 9.14 1.22 -3.17
N VAL A 159 8.07 0.63 -2.62
CA VAL A 159 6.86 0.21 -3.36
C VAL A 159 5.61 0.44 -2.54
N MET A 160 4.53 0.84 -3.21
CA MET A 160 3.20 0.97 -2.62
C MET A 160 2.25 -0.10 -3.15
N LEU A 161 1.63 -0.84 -2.24
CA LEU A 161 0.64 -1.87 -2.52
C LEU A 161 -0.75 -1.34 -2.17
N PHE A 162 -1.68 -1.33 -3.14
CA PHE A 162 -3.03 -0.83 -2.96
C PHE A 162 -4.06 -1.96 -3.14
N ASP A 163 -4.79 -2.29 -2.09
CA ASP A 163 -5.82 -3.32 -2.09
C ASP A 163 -7.22 -2.67 -2.19
N GLU A 164 -7.70 -2.48 -3.42
CA GLU A 164 -9.00 -1.85 -3.72
C GLU A 164 -9.22 -0.51 -2.98
N PRO A 165 -8.33 0.49 -3.17
CA PRO A 165 -8.30 1.70 -2.33
C PRO A 165 -9.54 2.58 -2.43
N THR A 166 -10.38 2.39 -3.45
CA THR A 166 -11.58 3.22 -3.70
C THR A 166 -12.90 2.47 -3.45
N SER A 167 -12.86 1.15 -3.23
CA SER A 167 -14.09 0.33 -3.18
C SER A 167 -14.99 0.60 -1.97
N ALA A 168 -14.46 1.21 -0.90
CA ALA A 168 -15.24 1.60 0.29
C ALA A 168 -15.66 3.09 0.27
N LEU A 169 -15.50 3.78 -0.86
CA LEU A 169 -15.76 5.20 -1.00
C LEU A 169 -17.04 5.48 -1.79
N ASP A 170 -17.70 6.58 -1.45
CA ASP A 170 -18.73 7.15 -2.30
C ASP A 170 -18.12 7.64 -3.63
N PRO A 171 -18.85 7.53 -4.76
CA PRO A 171 -18.33 7.90 -6.08
C PRO A 171 -17.73 9.30 -6.17
N GLU A 172 -18.29 10.27 -5.42
CA GLU A 172 -17.82 11.65 -5.37
C GLU A 172 -16.41 11.78 -4.78
N MET A 173 -16.00 10.83 -3.93
CA MET A 173 -14.69 10.84 -3.23
C MET A 173 -13.60 10.06 -3.97
N VAL A 174 -13.97 9.21 -4.92
CA VAL A 174 -13.04 8.35 -5.67
C VAL A 174 -12.00 9.18 -6.42
N GLY A 175 -12.44 10.27 -7.07
CA GLY A 175 -11.57 11.13 -7.88
C GLY A 175 -10.40 11.72 -7.10
N GLU A 176 -10.62 12.13 -5.85
CA GLU A 176 -9.59 12.73 -5.00
C GLU A 176 -8.49 11.71 -4.62
N VAL A 177 -8.88 10.47 -4.35
CA VAL A 177 -7.93 9.40 -4.03
C VAL A 177 -7.13 8.98 -5.26
N LEU A 178 -7.80 8.84 -6.42
CA LEU A 178 -7.13 8.52 -7.67
C LEU A 178 -6.16 9.62 -8.11
N ALA A 179 -6.48 10.90 -7.84
CA ALA A 179 -5.58 12.02 -8.12
C ALA A 179 -4.25 11.88 -7.36
N VAL A 180 -4.31 11.57 -6.05
CA VAL A 180 -3.11 11.31 -5.24
C VAL A 180 -2.32 10.12 -5.78
N MET A 181 -2.99 9.03 -6.17
CA MET A 181 -2.31 7.86 -6.73
C MET A 181 -1.64 8.16 -8.08
N LYS A 182 -2.28 8.97 -8.94
CA LYS A 182 -1.69 9.42 -10.22
C LYS A 182 -0.45 10.29 -10.00
N GLU A 183 -0.50 11.18 -9.03
CA GLU A 183 0.66 12.01 -8.66
C GLU A 183 1.84 11.14 -8.21
N LEU A 184 1.59 10.13 -7.36
CA LEU A 184 2.63 9.19 -6.94
C LEU A 184 3.23 8.41 -8.12
N ALA A 185 2.40 7.99 -9.09
CA ALA A 185 2.86 7.34 -10.31
C ALA A 185 3.75 8.27 -11.15
N GLN A 186 3.37 9.54 -11.30
CA GLN A 186 4.15 10.56 -12.01
C GLN A 186 5.50 10.84 -11.34
N ASP A 187 5.56 10.75 -10.02
CA ASP A 187 6.80 10.88 -9.24
C ASP A 187 7.71 9.63 -9.35
N GLY A 188 7.29 8.62 -10.10
CA GLY A 188 8.05 7.38 -10.31
C GLY A 188 7.97 6.39 -9.15
N MET A 189 6.93 6.49 -8.30
CA MET A 189 6.66 5.50 -7.26
C MET A 189 6.31 4.15 -7.90
N THR A 190 6.99 3.08 -7.49
CA THR A 190 6.59 1.72 -7.87
C THR A 190 5.28 1.37 -7.18
N MET A 191 4.30 0.91 -7.92
CA MET A 191 2.97 0.63 -7.37
C MET A 191 2.40 -0.69 -7.89
N VAL A 192 1.74 -1.44 -7.00
CA VAL A 192 0.92 -2.60 -7.37
C VAL A 192 -0.50 -2.32 -6.86
N VAL A 193 -1.45 -2.24 -7.77
CA VAL A 193 -2.78 -1.73 -7.48
C VAL A 193 -3.84 -2.76 -7.87
N VAL A 194 -4.55 -3.31 -6.90
CA VAL A 194 -5.80 -4.03 -7.15
C VAL A 194 -6.91 -3.00 -7.27
N THR A 195 -7.56 -2.92 -8.42
CA THR A 195 -8.56 -1.90 -8.67
C THR A 195 -9.66 -2.36 -9.63
N HIS A 196 -10.83 -1.73 -9.52
CA HIS A 196 -11.92 -1.80 -10.50
C HIS A 196 -12.00 -0.52 -11.35
N GLU A 197 -11.14 0.47 -11.07
CA GLU A 197 -11.07 1.76 -11.79
C GLU A 197 -10.30 1.61 -13.10
N MET A 198 -11.03 1.23 -14.17
CA MET A 198 -10.42 0.96 -15.48
C MET A 198 -9.74 2.19 -16.10
N GLY A 199 -10.24 3.40 -15.79
CA GLY A 199 -9.62 4.66 -16.21
C GLY A 199 -8.23 4.80 -15.63
N PHE A 200 -8.09 4.61 -14.32
CA PHE A 200 -6.79 4.65 -13.64
C PHE A 200 -5.83 3.58 -14.19
N ALA A 201 -6.31 2.35 -14.32
CA ALA A 201 -5.48 1.23 -14.81
C ALA A 201 -4.89 1.47 -16.21
N ARG A 202 -5.58 2.23 -17.07
CA ARG A 202 -5.11 2.56 -18.44
C ARG A 202 -4.16 3.74 -18.50
N GLU A 203 -4.31 4.69 -17.56
CA GLU A 203 -3.52 5.94 -17.57
C GLU A 203 -2.22 5.81 -16.78
N ALA A 204 -2.18 4.93 -15.77
CA ALA A 204 -1.07 4.81 -14.85
C ALA A 204 -0.17 3.58 -15.10
N GLY A 205 -0.63 2.60 -15.90
CA GLY A 205 0.07 1.34 -16.20
C GLY A 205 0.78 1.31 -17.55
#